data_1bd23e1911fe90f9dbc155002e1377ca
#
_entry.id   1bd23e1911fe90f9dbc155002e1377ca
#
_cell.length_a   1.000
_cell.length_b   1.000
_cell.length_c   1.000
_cell.angle_alpha   90.00
_cell.angle_beta   90.00
_cell.angle_gamma   90.00
#
_symmetry.space_group_name_H-M   'P 1'
#
loop_
_entity.id
_entity.type
_entity.pdbx_description
1 polymer ?
#
loop_
_entity_poly.entity_id
_entity_poly.type
_entity_poly.pdbx_seq_one_letter_code
_entity_poly.pdbx_strand_id
1 'polypeptide(L)'
;FKGTLRRTAREINRAVDAVGGDFNAYTVRESTVFYVRVPAAHAQFATDLLCEVIASPRFDPADVEIERNVILGELDGALDSPDDVVFMNLAEAMFVGHSLGRETLGDPDTLERMTADEIAGFHHRWYRPSNLVFAVAGAVDHDLVAAAIDARFDGAVDGERPDRVPPGSSMTGLVEARRPIEQVHLALGWRGVTALDGDRVPLGVMNHALGDGPSSRLHEEIRERRGLAYSVSSMAASNLDAGTQTVYCATGPEHLSEVATIIDETIAAIVADGIADEELAVAKGYLSGSMLMALEDSSSRMSRLGSAVLTHGRHIPIRESLDAVEAVTHDDVRRVAGQVFSGSRVTSLVGPD
;
A
#
# COMPACT_ATOMS: atom_id res chain seq x y z
N PHE A 1 -16.91 1.38 -11.11
CA PHE A 1 -17.16 1.07 -12.56
C PHE A 1 -18.58 1.46 -12.93
N LYS A 2 -18.75 2.61 -13.59
CA LYS A 2 -20.08 3.11 -13.99
C LYS A 2 -20.45 2.72 -15.43
N GLY A 3 -19.61 1.96 -16.12
CA GLY A 3 -19.88 1.40 -17.44
C GLY A 3 -18.77 1.65 -18.45
N THR A 4 -18.95 1.03 -19.61
CA THR A 4 -18.11 1.16 -20.78
C THR A 4 -18.93 1.74 -21.95
N LEU A 5 -18.32 1.95 -23.10
CA LEU A 5 -19.03 2.33 -24.31
C LEU A 5 -20.02 1.25 -24.81
N ARG A 6 -19.88 0.00 -24.28
CA ARG A 6 -20.69 -1.17 -24.70
C ARG A 6 -21.66 -1.65 -23.63
N ARG A 7 -21.33 -1.44 -22.36
CA ARG A 7 -22.08 -2.00 -21.21
C ARG A 7 -22.32 -0.94 -20.15
N THR A 8 -23.49 -0.97 -19.57
CA THR A 8 -23.80 -0.24 -18.34
C THR A 8 -23.13 -0.94 -17.15
N ALA A 9 -22.97 -0.23 -16.02
CA ALA A 9 -22.50 -0.82 -14.76
C ALA A 9 -23.31 -2.05 -14.34
N ARG A 10 -24.65 -1.98 -14.50
CA ARG A 10 -25.54 -3.10 -14.18
C ARG A 10 -25.27 -4.33 -15.04
N GLU A 11 -24.99 -4.15 -16.34
CA GLU A 11 -24.70 -5.26 -17.24
C GLU A 11 -23.32 -5.87 -16.92
N ILE A 12 -22.34 -5.06 -16.53
CA ILE A 12 -21.04 -5.55 -16.06
C ILE A 12 -21.23 -6.42 -14.82
N ASN A 13 -21.88 -5.89 -13.78
CA ASN A 13 -22.11 -6.61 -12.54
C ASN A 13 -22.85 -7.93 -12.76
N ARG A 14 -23.94 -7.91 -13.56
CA ARG A 14 -24.70 -9.14 -13.87
C ARG A 14 -23.87 -10.16 -14.65
N ALA A 15 -22.98 -9.72 -15.54
CA ALA A 15 -22.14 -10.62 -16.30
C ALA A 15 -21.07 -11.29 -15.41
N VAL A 16 -20.54 -10.57 -14.43
CA VAL A 16 -19.61 -11.11 -13.43
C VAL A 16 -20.32 -12.06 -12.46
N ASP A 17 -21.49 -11.65 -11.93
CA ASP A 17 -22.30 -12.49 -11.03
C ASP A 17 -22.71 -13.80 -11.72
N ALA A 18 -23.06 -13.75 -13.01
CA ALA A 18 -23.50 -14.92 -13.77
C ALA A 18 -22.44 -16.03 -13.87
N VAL A 19 -21.17 -15.69 -13.69
CA VAL A 19 -20.05 -16.65 -13.69
C VAL A 19 -19.47 -16.89 -12.28
N GLY A 20 -20.09 -16.32 -11.25
CA GLY A 20 -19.62 -16.43 -9.86
C GLY A 20 -18.27 -15.72 -9.66
N GLY A 21 -18.08 -14.62 -10.37
CA GLY A 21 -16.86 -13.84 -10.35
C GLY A 21 -16.85 -12.74 -9.29
N ASP A 22 -15.66 -12.21 -9.04
CA ASP A 22 -15.40 -10.97 -8.29
C ASP A 22 -14.66 -9.99 -9.20
N PHE A 23 -15.12 -8.74 -9.24
CA PHE A 23 -14.53 -7.68 -10.06
C PHE A 23 -14.47 -6.39 -9.26
N ASN A 24 -13.25 -5.88 -9.04
CA ASN A 24 -13.05 -4.67 -8.28
C ASN A 24 -11.79 -3.92 -8.72
N ALA A 25 -11.52 -2.78 -8.08
CA ALA A 25 -10.29 -2.01 -8.23
C ALA A 25 -9.90 -1.34 -6.92
N TYR A 26 -8.62 -1.06 -6.77
CA TYR A 26 -8.10 -0.24 -5.68
C TYR A 26 -6.96 0.65 -6.16
N THR A 27 -6.79 1.77 -5.48
CA THR A 27 -5.69 2.71 -5.73
C THR A 27 -4.76 2.73 -4.54
N VAL A 28 -3.46 2.62 -4.83
CA VAL A 28 -2.39 2.86 -3.87
C VAL A 28 -1.56 4.06 -4.33
N ARG A 29 -0.57 4.48 -3.56
CA ARG A 29 0.22 5.69 -3.82
C ARG A 29 0.87 5.75 -5.22
N GLU A 30 1.20 4.62 -5.82
CA GLU A 30 1.95 4.56 -7.08
C GLU A 30 1.25 3.81 -8.21
N SER A 31 0.11 3.19 -7.95
CA SER A 31 -0.62 2.44 -8.97
C SER A 31 -2.11 2.34 -8.69
N THR A 32 -2.89 2.13 -9.75
CA THR A 32 -4.29 1.70 -9.68
C THR A 32 -4.36 0.28 -10.22
N VAL A 33 -4.99 -0.61 -9.46
CA VAL A 33 -5.13 -2.02 -9.81
C VAL A 33 -6.59 -2.32 -10.07
N PHE A 34 -6.88 -2.81 -11.27
CA PHE A 34 -8.17 -3.40 -11.65
C PHE A 34 -8.00 -4.90 -11.66
N TYR A 35 -8.88 -5.63 -11.00
CA TYR A 35 -8.77 -7.08 -10.97
C TYR A 35 -10.12 -7.76 -11.17
N VAL A 36 -10.05 -8.96 -11.71
CA VAL A 36 -11.18 -9.85 -11.88
C VAL A 36 -10.77 -11.27 -11.50
N ARG A 37 -11.59 -11.94 -10.72
CA ARG A 37 -11.42 -13.33 -10.31
C ARG A 37 -12.62 -14.13 -10.73
N VAL A 38 -12.40 -15.20 -11.47
CA VAL A 38 -13.46 -16.09 -11.99
C VAL A 38 -13.01 -17.55 -11.97
N PRO A 39 -13.92 -18.52 -12.03
CA PRO A 39 -13.54 -19.90 -12.34
C PRO A 39 -12.79 -19.98 -13.67
N ALA A 40 -11.82 -20.90 -13.78
CA ALA A 40 -10.91 -21.02 -14.93
C ALA A 40 -11.64 -21.15 -16.28
N ALA A 41 -12.80 -21.78 -16.31
CA ALA A 41 -13.64 -21.90 -17.51
C ALA A 41 -14.08 -20.54 -18.10
N HIS A 42 -14.02 -19.46 -17.32
CA HIS A 42 -14.40 -18.11 -17.71
C HIS A 42 -13.22 -17.14 -17.87
N ALA A 43 -11.99 -17.65 -17.96
CA ALA A 43 -10.77 -16.84 -18.06
C ALA A 43 -10.80 -15.87 -19.27
N GLN A 44 -11.28 -16.33 -20.43
CA GLN A 44 -11.43 -15.48 -21.62
C GLN A 44 -12.39 -14.31 -21.36
N PHE A 45 -13.56 -14.61 -20.78
CA PHE A 45 -14.54 -13.58 -20.40
C PHE A 45 -13.93 -12.53 -19.46
N ALA A 46 -13.17 -12.98 -18.46
CA ALA A 46 -12.51 -12.09 -17.51
C ALA A 46 -11.48 -11.18 -18.18
N THR A 47 -10.65 -11.74 -19.07
CA THR A 47 -9.65 -10.98 -19.85
C THR A 47 -10.33 -9.92 -20.73
N ASP A 48 -11.37 -10.33 -21.50
CA ASP A 48 -12.10 -9.43 -22.38
C ASP A 48 -12.79 -8.29 -21.61
N LEU A 49 -13.41 -8.59 -20.47
CA LEU A 49 -14.07 -7.60 -19.62
C LEU A 49 -13.08 -6.61 -19.04
N LEU A 50 -11.96 -7.10 -18.48
CA LEU A 50 -10.94 -6.25 -17.91
C LEU A 50 -10.35 -5.29 -18.95
N CYS A 51 -9.99 -5.83 -20.13
CA CYS A 51 -9.51 -5.03 -21.25
C CYS A 51 -10.56 -3.99 -21.71
N GLU A 52 -11.85 -4.37 -21.77
CA GLU A 52 -12.92 -3.45 -22.14
C GLU A 52 -13.06 -2.29 -21.15
N VAL A 53 -13.05 -2.57 -19.86
CA VAL A 53 -13.19 -1.54 -18.81
C VAL A 53 -12.00 -0.58 -18.81
N ILE A 54 -10.79 -1.09 -19.02
CA ILE A 54 -9.59 -0.26 -19.06
C ILE A 54 -9.50 0.56 -20.36
N ALA A 55 -9.80 -0.05 -21.50
CA ALA A 55 -9.60 0.61 -22.80
C ALA A 55 -10.77 1.53 -23.24
N SER A 56 -11.98 1.32 -22.70
CA SER A 56 -13.17 2.01 -23.23
C SER A 56 -14.18 2.38 -22.13
N PRO A 57 -13.73 3.00 -21.02
CA PRO A 57 -14.65 3.44 -19.97
C PRO A 57 -15.56 4.55 -20.50
N ARG A 58 -16.74 4.66 -19.89
CA ARG A 58 -17.69 5.75 -20.12
C ARG A 58 -17.63 6.72 -18.95
N PHE A 59 -17.30 7.97 -19.23
CA PHE A 59 -17.30 9.05 -18.24
C PHE A 59 -18.56 9.91 -18.39
N ASP A 60 -19.73 9.31 -18.14
CA ASP A 60 -20.98 10.06 -18.17
C ASP A 60 -21.02 11.07 -17.02
N PRO A 61 -21.31 12.35 -17.28
CA PRO A 61 -21.35 13.36 -16.23
C PRO A 61 -22.30 13.02 -15.06
N ALA A 62 -23.44 12.37 -15.35
CA ALA A 62 -24.37 11.96 -14.31
C ALA A 62 -23.81 10.84 -13.42
N ASP A 63 -23.09 9.88 -14.02
CA ASP A 63 -22.40 8.82 -13.28
C ASP A 63 -21.24 9.37 -12.43
N VAL A 64 -20.52 10.38 -12.95
CA VAL A 64 -19.44 11.06 -12.21
C VAL A 64 -19.99 11.79 -10.99
N GLU A 65 -21.14 12.44 -11.11
CA GLU A 65 -21.78 13.14 -9.99
C GLU A 65 -22.24 12.17 -8.88
N ILE A 66 -22.79 11.02 -9.28
CA ILE A 66 -23.16 9.97 -8.32
C ILE A 66 -21.91 9.46 -7.58
N GLU A 67 -20.83 9.19 -8.31
CA GLU A 67 -19.58 8.68 -7.73
C GLU A 67 -18.89 9.70 -6.84
N ARG A 68 -18.92 10.98 -7.21
CA ARG A 68 -18.41 12.09 -6.37
C ARG A 68 -19.01 12.04 -4.96
N ASN A 69 -20.34 11.90 -4.87
CA ASN A 69 -21.02 11.83 -3.56
C ASN A 69 -20.63 10.58 -2.77
N VAL A 70 -20.36 9.46 -3.45
CA VAL A 70 -19.87 8.24 -2.79
C VAL A 70 -18.47 8.47 -2.24
N ILE A 71 -17.54 9.01 -3.05
CA ILE A 71 -16.15 9.27 -2.63
C ILE A 71 -16.07 10.31 -1.51
N LEU A 72 -16.88 11.37 -1.57
CA LEU A 72 -16.97 12.34 -0.47
C LEU A 72 -17.45 11.68 0.82
N GLY A 73 -18.42 10.76 0.75
CA GLY A 73 -18.87 10.00 1.92
C GLY A 73 -17.80 9.02 2.45
N GLU A 74 -16.99 8.42 1.58
CA GLU A 74 -15.84 7.59 1.98
C GLU A 74 -14.76 8.45 2.66
N LEU A 75 -14.49 9.63 2.12
CA LEU A 75 -13.53 10.57 2.69
C LEU A 75 -13.98 11.09 4.07
N ASP A 76 -15.26 11.42 4.21
CA ASP A 76 -15.86 11.80 5.51
C ASP A 76 -15.69 10.66 6.53
N GLY A 77 -15.95 9.42 6.11
CA GLY A 77 -15.74 8.23 6.96
C GLY A 77 -14.28 8.06 7.40
N ALA A 78 -13.33 8.26 6.48
CA ALA A 78 -11.90 8.21 6.81
C ALA A 78 -11.49 9.36 7.73
N LEU A 79 -12.04 10.56 7.50
CA LEU A 79 -11.79 11.73 8.38
C LEU A 79 -12.42 11.57 9.77
N ASP A 80 -13.46 10.77 9.93
CA ASP A 80 -14.05 10.45 11.23
C ASP A 80 -13.28 9.38 12.00
N SER A 81 -12.43 8.60 11.33
CA SER A 81 -11.60 7.55 11.92
C SER A 81 -10.29 8.12 12.48
N PRO A 82 -10.04 8.10 13.79
CA PRO A 82 -8.82 8.69 14.37
C PRO A 82 -7.53 8.00 13.93
N ASP A 83 -7.58 6.69 13.68
CA ASP A 83 -6.45 5.91 13.18
C ASP A 83 -6.14 6.25 11.72
N ASP A 84 -7.13 6.47 10.85
CA ASP A 84 -6.88 6.97 9.50
C ASP A 84 -6.28 8.37 9.51
N VAL A 85 -6.84 9.28 10.31
CA VAL A 85 -6.37 10.66 10.41
C VAL A 85 -4.94 10.75 10.92
N VAL A 86 -4.53 9.93 11.89
CA VAL A 86 -3.15 9.97 12.39
C VAL A 86 -2.15 9.58 11.30
N PHE A 87 -2.50 8.62 10.41
CA PHE A 87 -1.67 8.24 9.27
C PHE A 87 -1.71 9.24 8.11
N MET A 88 -2.87 9.85 7.83
CA MET A 88 -2.98 10.93 6.85
C MET A 88 -2.09 12.11 7.23
N ASN A 89 -2.18 12.58 8.47
CA ASN A 89 -1.35 13.65 9.02
C ASN A 89 0.14 13.29 8.98
N LEU A 90 0.47 12.05 9.34
CA LEU A 90 1.84 11.55 9.29
C LEU A 90 2.40 11.58 7.87
N ALA A 91 1.65 11.09 6.89
CA ALA A 91 2.08 11.06 5.49
C ALA A 91 2.29 12.47 4.93
N GLU A 92 1.37 13.39 5.16
CA GLU A 92 1.49 14.79 4.75
C GLU A 92 2.71 15.48 5.37
N ALA A 93 2.93 15.26 6.69
CA ALA A 93 4.06 15.82 7.41
C ALA A 93 5.40 15.23 6.99
N MET A 94 5.44 13.95 6.63
CA MET A 94 6.64 13.28 6.12
C MET A 94 6.97 13.67 4.68
N PHE A 95 5.98 13.96 3.84
CA PHE A 95 6.14 14.17 2.41
C PHE A 95 5.59 15.54 1.98
N VAL A 96 6.04 16.60 2.64
CA VAL A 96 5.56 17.97 2.43
C VAL A 96 5.62 18.36 0.95
N GLY A 97 4.46 18.70 0.38
CA GLY A 97 4.32 19.14 -1.01
C GLY A 97 4.53 18.03 -2.08
N HIS A 98 4.69 16.78 -1.67
CA HIS A 98 4.90 15.66 -2.57
C HIS A 98 3.65 14.76 -2.68
N SER A 99 3.50 14.04 -3.82
CA SER A 99 2.35 13.15 -4.05
C SER A 99 2.22 12.02 -3.03
N LEU A 100 3.32 11.51 -2.47
CA LEU A 100 3.30 10.50 -1.42
C LEU A 100 2.67 10.99 -0.10
N GLY A 101 2.57 12.30 0.12
CA GLY A 101 1.90 12.90 1.26
C GLY A 101 0.40 13.11 1.08
N ARG A 102 -0.12 12.95 -0.15
CA ARG A 102 -1.54 13.18 -0.42
C ARG A 102 -2.38 11.95 -0.09
N GLU A 103 -3.62 12.17 0.34
CA GLU A 103 -4.58 11.09 0.51
C GLU A 103 -5.01 10.51 -0.85
N THR A 104 -5.16 9.18 -0.94
CA THR A 104 -5.54 8.49 -2.18
C THR A 104 -7.00 8.71 -2.55
N LEU A 105 -7.87 8.98 -1.57
CA LEU A 105 -9.26 9.41 -1.81
C LEU A 105 -9.35 10.83 -2.37
N GLY A 106 -8.29 11.64 -2.25
CA GLY A 106 -8.26 13.03 -2.67
C GLY A 106 -8.52 14.01 -1.52
N ASP A 107 -8.88 15.22 -1.87
CA ASP A 107 -9.35 16.26 -0.94
C ASP A 107 -10.72 16.80 -1.38
N PRO A 108 -11.55 17.31 -0.44
CA PRO A 108 -12.91 17.74 -0.74
C PRO A 108 -12.97 18.80 -1.85
N ASP A 109 -12.10 19.80 -1.77
CA ASP A 109 -12.09 20.92 -2.72
C ASP A 109 -11.78 20.48 -4.15
N THR A 110 -10.90 19.50 -4.32
CA THR A 110 -10.55 18.92 -5.62
C THR A 110 -11.68 18.05 -6.13
N LEU A 111 -12.24 17.20 -5.28
CA LEU A 111 -13.34 16.30 -5.63
C LEU A 111 -14.59 17.07 -6.07
N GLU A 112 -14.96 18.14 -5.36
CA GLU A 112 -16.12 18.97 -5.69
C GLU A 112 -16.03 19.64 -7.06
N ARG A 113 -14.82 20.01 -7.50
CA ARG A 113 -14.58 20.71 -8.76
C ARG A 113 -14.29 19.82 -9.96
N MET A 114 -13.87 18.58 -9.71
CA MET A 114 -13.43 17.65 -10.76
C MET A 114 -14.56 17.35 -11.74
N THR A 115 -14.31 17.52 -13.03
CA THR A 115 -15.30 17.30 -14.09
C THR A 115 -15.09 15.97 -14.80
N ALA A 116 -16.12 15.48 -15.47
CA ALA A 116 -16.05 14.27 -16.30
C ALA A 116 -14.97 14.39 -17.40
N ASP A 117 -14.83 15.57 -17.99
CA ASP A 117 -13.82 15.85 -19.04
C ASP A 117 -12.39 15.78 -18.49
N GLU A 118 -12.15 16.26 -17.25
CA GLU A 118 -10.85 16.16 -16.61
C GLU A 118 -10.49 14.69 -16.29
N ILE A 119 -11.46 13.90 -15.80
CA ILE A 119 -11.27 12.46 -15.56
C ILE A 119 -10.99 11.74 -16.89
N ALA A 120 -11.76 12.01 -17.94
CA ALA A 120 -11.53 11.46 -19.26
C ALA A 120 -10.17 11.85 -19.82
N GLY A 121 -9.77 13.12 -19.65
CA GLY A 121 -8.46 13.63 -20.05
C GLY A 121 -7.32 12.93 -19.33
N PHE A 122 -7.44 12.72 -18.01
CA PHE A 122 -6.47 11.96 -17.23
C PHE A 122 -6.36 10.52 -17.73
N HIS A 123 -7.49 9.84 -17.93
CA HIS A 123 -7.52 8.49 -18.47
C HIS A 123 -6.86 8.42 -19.85
N HIS A 124 -7.21 9.29 -20.80
CA HIS A 124 -6.62 9.33 -22.13
C HIS A 124 -5.11 9.58 -22.12
N ARG A 125 -4.59 10.32 -21.15
CA ARG A 125 -3.16 10.61 -21.04
C ARG A 125 -2.39 9.42 -20.48
N TRP A 126 -2.89 8.78 -19.42
CA TRP A 126 -2.11 7.87 -18.60
C TRP A 126 -2.41 6.38 -18.81
N TYR A 127 -3.62 6.03 -19.28
CA TYR A 127 -4.00 4.63 -19.54
C TYR A 127 -3.54 4.22 -20.95
N ARG A 128 -2.23 4.14 -21.13
CA ARG A 128 -1.55 3.80 -22.39
C ARG A 128 -0.80 2.49 -22.23
N PRO A 129 -0.57 1.72 -23.32
CA PRO A 129 0.13 0.44 -23.25
C PRO A 129 1.44 0.49 -22.47
N SER A 130 2.25 1.55 -22.66
CA SER A 130 3.51 1.74 -21.93
C SER A 130 3.38 1.89 -20.40
N ASN A 131 2.18 2.22 -19.90
CA ASN A 131 1.86 2.42 -18.48
C ASN A 131 1.03 1.28 -17.90
N LEU A 132 0.68 0.25 -18.68
CA LEU A 132 -0.16 -0.87 -18.24
C LEU A 132 0.67 -2.14 -18.09
N VAL A 133 0.37 -2.88 -17.04
CA VAL A 133 0.89 -4.23 -16.80
C VAL A 133 -0.30 -5.15 -16.60
N PHE A 134 -0.39 -6.19 -17.42
CA PHE A 134 -1.37 -7.26 -17.25
C PHE A 134 -0.70 -8.45 -16.56
N ALA A 135 -1.23 -8.83 -15.41
CA ALA A 135 -0.79 -9.99 -14.65
C ALA A 135 -1.93 -10.99 -14.50
N VAL A 136 -1.68 -12.24 -14.83
CA VAL A 136 -2.70 -13.29 -14.77
C VAL A 136 -2.12 -14.51 -14.06
N ALA A 137 -2.88 -15.11 -13.15
CA ALA A 137 -2.51 -16.32 -12.44
C ALA A 137 -3.69 -17.28 -12.34
N GLY A 138 -3.45 -18.56 -12.64
CA GLY A 138 -4.47 -19.61 -12.60
C GLY A 138 -4.29 -20.62 -13.72
N ALA A 139 -5.33 -21.41 -13.97
CA ALA A 139 -5.36 -22.37 -15.07
C ALA A 139 -5.73 -21.66 -16.38
N VAL A 140 -4.76 -20.97 -16.98
CA VAL A 140 -4.91 -20.17 -18.20
C VAL A 140 -3.83 -20.54 -19.21
N ASP A 141 -4.13 -20.34 -20.47
CA ASP A 141 -3.15 -20.42 -21.56
C ASP A 141 -2.59 -19.01 -21.80
N HIS A 142 -1.26 -18.88 -21.66
CA HIS A 142 -0.56 -17.61 -21.78
C HIS A 142 -0.77 -16.95 -23.15
N ASP A 143 -0.63 -17.74 -24.23
CA ASP A 143 -0.67 -17.20 -25.59
C ASP A 143 -2.07 -16.71 -25.96
N LEU A 144 -3.11 -17.42 -25.49
CA LEU A 144 -4.50 -16.99 -25.69
C LEU A 144 -4.80 -15.70 -24.93
N VAL A 145 -4.33 -15.54 -23.70
CA VAL A 145 -4.53 -14.32 -22.90
C VAL A 145 -3.75 -13.15 -23.53
N ALA A 146 -2.50 -13.37 -23.88
CA ALA A 146 -1.66 -12.35 -24.52
C ALA A 146 -2.28 -11.88 -25.83
N ALA A 147 -2.71 -12.81 -26.70
CA ALA A 147 -3.37 -12.46 -27.97
C ALA A 147 -4.67 -11.66 -27.79
N ALA A 148 -5.45 -11.95 -26.76
CA ALA A 148 -6.68 -11.22 -26.44
C ALA A 148 -6.39 -9.78 -25.99
N ILE A 149 -5.35 -9.60 -25.18
CA ILE A 149 -4.87 -8.28 -24.73
C ILE A 149 -4.34 -7.48 -25.93
N ASP A 150 -3.44 -8.08 -26.72
CA ASP A 150 -2.85 -7.44 -27.90
C ASP A 150 -3.92 -6.99 -28.89
N ALA A 151 -4.90 -7.83 -29.20
CA ALA A 151 -6.00 -7.49 -30.11
C ALA A 151 -6.86 -6.32 -29.58
N ARG A 152 -6.94 -6.13 -28.27
CA ARG A 152 -7.71 -5.04 -27.66
C ARG A 152 -6.97 -3.70 -27.71
N PHE A 153 -5.65 -3.74 -27.62
CA PHE A 153 -4.80 -2.57 -27.62
C PHE A 153 -4.06 -2.36 -28.99
N ASP A 154 -4.44 -3.15 -30.02
CA ASP A 154 -3.89 -2.99 -31.36
C ASP A 154 -4.18 -1.56 -31.90
N GLY A 155 -3.13 -0.93 -32.43
CA GLY A 155 -3.19 0.45 -32.88
C GLY A 155 -3.25 1.51 -31.75
N ALA A 156 -3.24 1.10 -30.46
CA ALA A 156 -3.13 2.06 -29.38
C ALA A 156 -1.74 2.74 -29.41
N VAL A 157 -1.74 4.06 -29.27
CA VAL A 157 -0.51 4.84 -29.25
C VAL A 157 0.11 4.78 -27.87
N ASP A 158 1.41 4.48 -27.81
CA ASP A 158 2.19 4.62 -26.59
C ASP A 158 2.13 6.06 -26.05
N GLY A 159 2.18 6.17 -24.74
CA GLY A 159 2.15 7.47 -24.06
C GLY A 159 3.44 7.75 -23.30
N GLU A 160 3.52 8.95 -22.78
CA GLU A 160 4.55 9.33 -21.84
C GLU A 160 4.39 8.54 -20.54
N ARG A 161 5.51 8.21 -19.91
CA ARG A 161 5.48 7.76 -18.50
C ARG A 161 5.46 9.00 -17.60
N PRO A 162 4.75 8.93 -16.45
CA PRO A 162 4.79 10.02 -15.48
C PRO A 162 6.23 10.29 -15.04
N ASP A 163 6.64 11.56 -15.02
CA ASP A 163 7.90 11.96 -14.41
C ASP A 163 7.84 11.68 -12.89
N ARG A 164 8.90 11.09 -12.38
CA ARG A 164 9.05 10.83 -10.97
C ARG A 164 10.03 11.83 -10.36
N VAL A 165 9.58 12.50 -9.33
CA VAL A 165 10.39 13.45 -8.60
C VAL A 165 10.53 12.94 -7.17
N PRO A 166 11.74 12.60 -6.70
CA PRO A 166 11.93 12.18 -5.31
C PRO A 166 11.47 13.27 -4.34
N PRO A 167 10.88 12.88 -3.20
CA PRO A 167 10.45 13.86 -2.20
C PRO A 167 11.63 14.62 -1.61
N GLY A 168 11.42 15.91 -1.33
CA GLY A 168 12.39 16.72 -0.60
C GLY A 168 12.66 16.21 0.81
N SER A 169 13.69 16.75 1.45
CA SER A 169 14.08 16.40 2.82
C SER A 169 13.23 17.09 3.90
N SER A 170 12.41 18.08 3.53
CA SER A 170 11.58 18.82 4.48
C SER A 170 10.51 17.93 5.08
N MET A 171 10.38 17.96 6.41
CA MET A 171 9.41 17.25 7.20
C MET A 171 8.90 18.16 8.31
N THR A 172 7.62 18.01 8.69
CA THR A 172 7.06 18.67 9.87
C THR A 172 7.27 17.75 11.08
N GLY A 173 7.93 18.23 12.13
CA GLY A 173 8.33 17.38 13.26
C GLY A 173 7.17 16.87 14.12
N LEU A 174 6.12 17.70 14.34
CA LEU A 174 4.95 17.35 15.14
C LEU A 174 3.67 17.85 14.48
N VAL A 175 2.68 16.98 14.41
CA VAL A 175 1.31 17.31 14.01
C VAL A 175 0.35 16.77 15.06
N GLU A 176 -0.52 17.63 15.57
CA GLU A 176 -1.54 17.27 16.57
C GLU A 176 -2.93 17.62 16.07
N ALA A 177 -3.87 16.70 16.25
CA ALA A 177 -5.29 16.94 16.03
C ALA A 177 -6.08 16.59 17.31
N ARG A 178 -6.89 17.52 17.78
CA ARG A 178 -7.73 17.33 18.97
C ARG A 178 -9.12 16.88 18.57
N ARG A 179 -9.60 15.81 19.21
CA ARG A 179 -10.91 15.22 18.95
C ARG A 179 -11.54 14.70 20.23
N PRO A 180 -12.87 14.70 20.35
CA PRO A 180 -13.58 14.19 21.53
C PRO A 180 -13.62 12.65 21.53
N ILE A 181 -12.45 12.02 21.67
CA ILE A 181 -12.24 10.55 21.71
C ILE A 181 -11.55 10.16 23.01
N GLU A 182 -11.65 8.89 23.40
CA GLU A 182 -11.10 8.42 24.69
C GLU A 182 -9.61 8.09 24.61
N GLN A 183 -9.14 7.62 23.45
CA GLN A 183 -7.75 7.18 23.27
C GLN A 183 -6.91 8.24 22.56
N VAL A 184 -5.61 8.18 22.76
CA VAL A 184 -4.63 8.88 21.94
C VAL A 184 -4.07 7.90 20.90
N HIS A 185 -4.15 8.29 19.65
CA HIS A 185 -3.51 7.61 18.52
C HIS A 185 -2.17 8.30 18.26
N LEU A 186 -1.09 7.58 18.46
CA LEU A 186 0.28 8.01 18.23
C LEU A 186 0.82 7.32 16.99
N ALA A 187 1.34 8.06 16.03
CA ALA A 187 2.13 7.54 14.92
C ALA A 187 3.48 8.27 14.85
N LEU A 188 4.55 7.48 14.88
CA LEU A 188 5.93 7.94 14.74
C LEU A 188 6.45 7.48 13.39
N GLY A 189 6.98 8.39 12.57
CA GLY A 189 7.44 8.08 11.22
C GLY A 189 8.87 8.54 10.95
N TRP A 190 9.61 7.72 10.24
CA TRP A 190 10.94 8.00 9.69
C TRP A 190 10.96 7.68 8.19
N ARG A 191 11.86 8.34 7.45
CA ARG A 191 12.13 7.94 6.08
C ARG A 191 12.78 6.56 6.09
N GLY A 192 12.18 5.63 5.36
CA GLY A 192 12.70 4.30 5.10
C GLY A 192 13.48 4.23 3.80
N VAL A 193 13.69 3.02 3.30
CA VAL A 193 14.39 2.76 2.05
C VAL A 193 13.42 2.60 0.87
N THR A 194 13.91 2.85 -0.35
CA THR A 194 13.10 2.71 -1.57
C THR A 194 12.82 1.24 -1.91
N ALA A 195 11.88 1.01 -2.81
CA ALA A 195 11.49 -0.34 -3.23
C ALA A 195 12.63 -1.10 -3.96
N LEU A 196 13.56 -0.38 -4.58
CA LEU A 196 14.71 -0.94 -5.30
C LEU A 196 15.98 -1.00 -4.45
N ASP A 197 15.95 -0.53 -3.22
CA ASP A 197 17.09 -0.55 -2.31
C ASP A 197 17.37 -1.98 -1.81
N GLY A 198 18.65 -2.35 -1.76
CA GLY A 198 19.09 -3.64 -1.22
C GLY A 198 18.73 -3.84 0.26
N ASP A 199 18.55 -2.76 1.00
CA ASP A 199 18.20 -2.77 2.42
C ASP A 199 16.71 -2.97 2.69
N ARG A 200 15.88 -3.07 1.65
CA ARG A 200 14.44 -3.32 1.80
C ARG A 200 14.14 -4.63 2.53
N VAL A 201 14.87 -5.69 2.25
CA VAL A 201 14.67 -7.00 2.91
C VAL A 201 15.19 -6.98 4.35
N PRO A 202 16.40 -6.50 4.64
CA PRO A 202 16.85 -6.24 6.02
C PRO A 202 15.89 -5.36 6.83
N LEU A 203 15.32 -4.30 6.22
CA LEU A 203 14.32 -3.45 6.87
C LEU A 203 13.05 -4.23 7.22
N GLY A 204 12.57 -5.12 6.34
CA GLY A 204 11.44 -6.01 6.63
C GLY A 204 11.70 -6.95 7.82
N VAL A 205 12.91 -7.51 7.91
CA VAL A 205 13.32 -8.36 9.05
C VAL A 205 13.39 -7.54 10.34
N MET A 206 14.00 -6.36 10.31
CA MET A 206 14.04 -5.42 11.44
C MET A 206 12.63 -5.01 11.90
N ASN A 207 11.76 -4.67 10.94
CA ASN A 207 10.38 -4.28 11.22
C ASN A 207 9.59 -5.38 11.92
N HIS A 208 9.78 -6.65 11.51
CA HIS A 208 9.10 -7.78 12.14
C HIS A 208 9.55 -7.93 13.60
N ALA A 209 10.83 -7.85 13.88
CA ALA A 209 11.34 -7.92 15.25
C ALA A 209 10.90 -6.72 16.11
N LEU A 210 10.77 -5.52 15.50
CA LEU A 210 10.36 -4.31 16.21
C LEU A 210 8.89 -4.36 16.63
N GLY A 211 7.95 -4.55 15.69
CA GLY A 211 6.52 -4.36 16.00
C GLY A 211 5.54 -4.98 15.00
N ASP A 212 5.99 -5.81 14.03
CA ASP A 212 5.13 -6.42 13.02
C ASP A 212 4.81 -7.87 13.39
N GLY A 213 4.06 -8.05 14.47
CA GLY A 213 3.58 -9.36 14.88
C GLY A 213 3.53 -9.55 16.39
N PRO A 214 2.84 -10.63 16.84
CA PRO A 214 2.62 -10.89 18.28
C PRO A 214 3.90 -11.19 19.06
N SER A 215 4.96 -11.67 18.41
CA SER A 215 6.26 -11.97 19.03
C SER A 215 7.26 -10.82 18.94
N SER A 216 6.85 -9.67 18.45
CA SER A 216 7.70 -8.49 18.35
C SER A 216 7.92 -7.80 19.70
N ARG A 217 9.03 -7.07 19.82
CA ARG A 217 9.40 -6.39 21.07
C ARG A 217 8.34 -5.41 21.55
N LEU A 218 7.78 -4.58 20.66
CA LEU A 218 6.76 -3.60 21.04
C LEU A 218 5.46 -4.26 21.49
N HIS A 219 5.04 -5.31 20.79
CA HIS A 219 3.83 -6.04 21.18
C HIS A 219 4.00 -6.73 22.54
N GLU A 220 5.14 -7.38 22.76
CA GLU A 220 5.42 -8.05 24.02
C GLU A 220 5.50 -7.04 25.19
N GLU A 221 6.21 -5.92 25.03
CA GLU A 221 6.47 -4.97 26.10
C GLU A 221 5.26 -4.11 26.44
N ILE A 222 4.57 -3.58 25.41
CA ILE A 222 3.47 -2.63 25.57
C ILE A 222 2.16 -3.35 25.86
N ARG A 223 1.85 -4.42 25.10
CA ARG A 223 0.57 -5.11 25.21
C ARG A 223 0.59 -6.26 26.20
N GLU A 224 1.52 -7.23 26.06
CA GLU A 224 1.46 -8.46 26.82
C GLU A 224 1.96 -8.28 28.27
N ARG A 225 3.07 -7.56 28.47
CA ARG A 225 3.67 -7.40 29.79
C ARG A 225 3.02 -6.31 30.62
N ARG A 226 2.70 -5.17 30.01
CA ARG A 226 2.25 -3.97 30.73
C ARG A 226 0.79 -3.64 30.51
N GLY A 227 0.15 -4.12 29.44
CA GLY A 227 -1.26 -3.86 29.16
C GLY A 227 -1.59 -2.39 28.87
N LEU A 228 -0.61 -1.62 28.37
CA LEU A 228 -0.74 -0.17 28.14
C LEU A 228 -1.53 0.16 26.89
N ALA A 229 -1.57 -0.76 25.90
CA ALA A 229 -2.27 -0.57 24.65
C ALA A 229 -2.77 -1.90 24.10
N TYR A 230 -3.94 -1.89 23.47
CA TYR A 230 -4.43 -3.03 22.70
C TYR A 230 -3.81 -3.09 21.29
N SER A 231 -3.63 -1.93 20.67
CA SER A 231 -3.09 -1.83 19.33
C SER A 231 -1.72 -1.16 19.37
N VAL A 232 -0.69 -1.92 19.02
CA VAL A 232 0.66 -1.45 18.77
C VAL A 232 1.25 -2.21 17.60
N SER A 233 1.86 -1.50 16.65
CA SER A 233 2.46 -2.12 15.48
C SER A 233 3.58 -1.27 14.89
N SER A 234 4.46 -1.90 14.13
CA SER A 234 5.38 -1.20 13.23
C SER A 234 5.17 -1.62 11.79
N MET A 235 5.39 -0.71 10.87
CA MET A 235 5.14 -0.88 9.44
C MET A 235 6.28 -0.30 8.63
N ALA A 236 6.79 -1.07 7.68
CA ALA A 236 7.73 -0.62 6.67
C ALA A 236 7.03 -0.57 5.30
N ALA A 237 7.05 0.59 4.66
CA ALA A 237 6.54 0.75 3.30
C ALA A 237 7.64 1.29 2.40
N SER A 238 7.74 0.74 1.19
CA SER A 238 8.75 1.13 0.21
C SER A 238 8.09 1.44 -1.12
N ASN A 239 8.18 2.71 -1.53
CA ASN A 239 7.79 3.19 -2.85
C ASN A 239 9.04 3.34 -3.73
N LEU A 240 8.87 3.59 -5.03
CA LEU A 240 10.01 3.71 -5.96
C LEU A 240 10.93 4.88 -5.60
N ASP A 241 10.40 6.00 -5.08
CA ASP A 241 11.16 7.21 -4.81
C ASP A 241 11.49 7.43 -3.34
N ALA A 242 10.79 6.76 -2.43
CA ALA A 242 10.99 6.87 -0.99
C ALA A 242 10.37 5.69 -0.24
N GLY A 243 10.82 5.49 0.98
CA GLY A 243 10.17 4.57 1.92
C GLY A 243 9.81 5.24 3.24
N THR A 244 9.09 4.51 4.06
CA THR A 244 8.74 4.89 5.42
C THR A 244 8.95 3.73 6.38
N GLN A 245 9.36 4.03 7.60
CA GLN A 245 9.25 3.17 8.77
C GLN A 245 8.34 3.89 9.76
N THR A 246 7.29 3.23 10.20
CA THR A 246 6.28 3.83 11.08
C THR A 246 6.07 2.93 12.29
N VAL A 247 5.87 3.53 13.46
CA VAL A 247 5.37 2.86 14.67
C VAL A 247 4.07 3.52 15.05
N TYR A 248 3.03 2.71 15.27
CA TYR A 248 1.70 3.16 15.67
C TYR A 248 1.31 2.53 17.01
N CYS A 249 0.61 3.32 17.83
CA CYS A 249 0.01 2.84 19.07
C CYS A 249 -1.25 3.63 19.40
N ALA A 250 -2.32 2.93 19.82
CA ALA A 250 -3.51 3.53 20.42
C ALA A 250 -3.56 3.18 21.91
N THR A 251 -3.53 4.22 22.77
CA THR A 251 -3.41 4.08 24.21
C THR A 251 -4.24 5.11 24.99
N GLY A 252 -4.42 4.90 26.29
CA GLY A 252 -4.99 5.95 27.16
C GLY A 252 -4.08 7.17 27.26
N PRO A 253 -4.63 8.39 27.36
CA PRO A 253 -3.83 9.60 27.47
C PRO A 253 -2.80 9.56 28.62
N GLU A 254 -3.15 8.92 29.71
CA GLU A 254 -2.29 8.74 30.91
C GLU A 254 -1.06 7.86 30.64
N HIS A 255 -1.12 7.00 29.62
CA HIS A 255 -0.04 6.06 29.27
C HIS A 255 0.84 6.56 28.12
N LEU A 256 0.46 7.65 27.44
CA LEU A 256 1.15 8.13 26.24
C LEU A 256 2.65 8.33 26.44
N SER A 257 3.04 8.96 27.54
CA SER A 257 4.45 9.24 27.84
C SER A 257 5.25 7.96 28.09
N GLU A 258 4.67 6.98 28.80
CA GLU A 258 5.31 5.70 29.05
C GLU A 258 5.45 4.89 27.76
N VAL A 259 4.41 4.82 26.94
CA VAL A 259 4.43 4.14 25.65
C VAL A 259 5.48 4.74 24.73
N ALA A 260 5.55 6.07 24.62
CA ALA A 260 6.55 6.75 23.81
C ALA A 260 7.98 6.43 24.28
N THR A 261 8.21 6.39 25.59
CA THR A 261 9.50 6.02 26.18
C THR A 261 9.89 4.58 25.83
N ILE A 262 8.95 3.63 25.95
CA ILE A 262 9.21 2.21 25.61
C ILE A 262 9.55 2.06 24.13
N ILE A 263 8.84 2.78 23.24
CA ILE A 263 9.14 2.76 21.81
C ILE A 263 10.57 3.27 21.55
N ASP A 264 10.93 4.41 22.15
CA ASP A 264 12.24 5.02 21.98
C ASP A 264 13.37 4.11 22.54
N GLU A 265 13.18 3.51 23.70
CA GLU A 265 14.13 2.55 24.30
C GLU A 265 14.29 1.29 23.44
N THR A 266 13.18 0.74 22.92
CA THR A 266 13.19 -0.44 22.06
C THR A 266 13.95 -0.17 20.75
N ILE A 267 13.68 0.96 20.11
CA ILE A 267 14.40 1.39 18.89
C ILE A 267 15.90 1.59 19.21
N ALA A 268 16.22 2.28 20.30
CA ALA A 268 17.60 2.52 20.70
C ALA A 268 18.37 1.20 20.94
N ALA A 269 17.73 0.21 21.55
CA ALA A 269 18.32 -1.11 21.77
C ALA A 269 18.59 -1.84 20.43
N ILE A 270 17.67 -1.80 19.47
CA ILE A 270 17.89 -2.40 18.13
C ILE A 270 19.02 -1.69 17.39
N VAL A 271 19.12 -0.37 17.49
CA VAL A 271 20.20 0.41 16.85
C VAL A 271 21.56 0.08 17.46
N ALA A 272 21.63 -0.03 18.79
CA ALA A 272 22.89 -0.29 19.51
C ALA A 272 23.34 -1.75 19.38
N ASP A 273 22.45 -2.68 19.67
CA ASP A 273 22.78 -4.10 19.89
C ASP A 273 22.28 -5.02 18.76
N GLY A 274 21.36 -4.53 17.89
CA GLY A 274 20.68 -5.34 16.88
C GLY A 274 19.54 -6.17 17.50
N ILE A 275 19.29 -7.35 16.90
CA ILE A 275 18.28 -8.31 17.34
C ILE A 275 18.96 -9.64 17.73
N ALA A 276 18.32 -10.43 18.58
CA ALA A 276 18.83 -11.72 19.02
C ALA A 276 18.74 -12.78 17.90
N ASP A 277 19.50 -13.89 18.04
CA ASP A 277 19.49 -15.02 17.11
C ASP A 277 18.07 -15.59 16.91
N GLU A 278 17.30 -15.70 18.00
CA GLU A 278 15.92 -16.17 17.96
C GLU A 278 14.99 -15.21 17.22
N GLU A 279 15.12 -13.90 17.44
CA GLU A 279 14.33 -12.88 16.75
C GLU A 279 14.63 -12.88 15.25
N LEU A 280 15.90 -13.01 14.87
CA LEU A 280 16.31 -13.11 13.45
C LEU A 280 15.70 -14.36 12.81
N ALA A 281 15.77 -15.50 13.49
CA ALA A 281 15.21 -16.77 12.98
C ALA A 281 13.68 -16.68 12.84
N VAL A 282 12.98 -16.11 13.82
CA VAL A 282 11.52 -15.91 13.79
C VAL A 282 11.13 -14.98 12.65
N ALA A 283 11.78 -13.84 12.48
CA ALA A 283 11.47 -12.88 11.42
C ALA A 283 11.69 -13.47 10.02
N LYS A 284 12.79 -14.19 9.80
CA LYS A 284 13.06 -14.91 8.54
C LYS A 284 12.01 -15.99 8.27
N GLY A 285 11.68 -16.78 9.29
CA GLY A 285 10.67 -17.82 9.21
C GLY A 285 9.29 -17.27 8.86
N TYR A 286 8.88 -16.18 9.50
CA TYR A 286 7.62 -15.50 9.23
C TYR A 286 7.56 -14.95 7.80
N LEU A 287 8.55 -14.17 7.38
CA LEU A 287 8.56 -13.58 6.04
C LEU A 287 8.58 -14.65 4.94
N SER A 288 9.41 -15.68 5.09
CA SER A 288 9.47 -16.79 4.12
C SER A 288 8.18 -17.59 4.11
N GLY A 289 7.65 -17.94 5.27
CA GLY A 289 6.39 -18.68 5.41
C GLY A 289 5.20 -17.94 4.83
N SER A 290 5.06 -16.64 5.12
CA SER A 290 4.01 -15.79 4.57
C SER A 290 4.07 -15.70 3.05
N MET A 291 5.28 -15.56 2.48
CA MET A 291 5.48 -15.57 1.02
C MET A 291 5.05 -16.90 0.39
N LEU A 292 5.36 -18.02 1.02
CA LEU A 292 5.00 -19.36 0.51
C LEU A 292 3.49 -19.60 0.62
N MET A 293 2.86 -19.26 1.74
CA MET A 293 1.41 -19.39 1.90
C MET A 293 0.64 -18.52 0.90
N ALA A 294 1.12 -17.29 0.63
CA ALA A 294 0.50 -16.42 -0.36
C ALA A 294 0.50 -17.00 -1.78
N LEU A 295 1.39 -17.95 -2.11
CA LEU A 295 1.41 -18.60 -3.40
C LEU A 295 0.28 -19.64 -3.60
N GLU A 296 -0.44 -20.00 -2.57
CA GLU A 296 -1.59 -20.89 -2.70
C GLU A 296 -2.84 -20.16 -3.22
N ASP A 297 -2.87 -18.84 -3.08
CA ASP A 297 -3.96 -18.00 -3.62
C ASP A 297 -3.60 -17.40 -4.98
N SER A 298 -4.51 -17.53 -5.96
CA SER A 298 -4.31 -17.00 -7.31
C SER A 298 -4.25 -15.47 -7.35
N SER A 299 -5.01 -14.78 -6.49
CA SER A 299 -4.99 -13.31 -6.42
C SER A 299 -3.64 -12.80 -5.89
N SER A 300 -3.10 -13.46 -4.87
CA SER A 300 -1.78 -13.14 -4.32
C SER A 300 -0.66 -13.39 -5.34
N ARG A 301 -0.74 -14.49 -6.11
CA ARG A 301 0.19 -14.77 -7.22
C ARG A 301 0.12 -13.68 -8.29
N MET A 302 -1.08 -13.32 -8.71
CA MET A 302 -1.33 -12.27 -9.71
C MET A 302 -0.75 -10.93 -9.23
N SER A 303 -1.08 -10.51 -8.00
CA SER A 303 -0.60 -9.25 -7.42
C SER A 303 0.93 -9.22 -7.31
N ARG A 304 1.55 -10.34 -6.90
CA ARG A 304 3.00 -10.46 -6.85
C ARG A 304 3.65 -10.30 -8.23
N LEU A 305 3.06 -10.91 -9.28
CA LEU A 305 3.56 -10.79 -10.65
C LEU A 305 3.45 -9.35 -11.16
N GLY A 306 2.28 -8.72 -11.00
CA GLY A 306 2.03 -7.35 -11.42
C GLY A 306 2.93 -6.34 -10.71
N SER A 307 3.01 -6.43 -9.39
CA SER A 307 3.86 -5.55 -8.58
C SER A 307 5.34 -5.71 -8.91
N ALA A 308 5.82 -6.94 -9.14
CA ALA A 308 7.22 -7.16 -9.51
C ALA A 308 7.58 -6.48 -10.84
N VAL A 309 6.70 -6.57 -11.86
CA VAL A 309 6.94 -5.92 -13.15
C VAL A 309 6.84 -4.40 -13.04
N LEU A 310 5.85 -3.87 -12.29
CA LEU A 310 5.71 -2.42 -12.06
C LEU A 310 6.93 -1.84 -11.33
N THR A 311 7.45 -2.55 -10.32
CA THR A 311 8.55 -2.06 -9.47
C THR A 311 9.92 -2.33 -10.09
N HIS A 312 10.16 -3.56 -10.58
CA HIS A 312 11.48 -4.00 -11.02
C HIS A 312 11.64 -4.11 -12.54
N GLY A 313 10.56 -3.91 -13.32
CA GLY A 313 10.56 -4.11 -14.77
C GLY A 313 10.69 -5.58 -15.20
N ARG A 314 10.63 -6.53 -14.25
CA ARG A 314 10.80 -7.97 -14.51
C ARG A 314 10.04 -8.83 -13.52
N HIS A 315 9.83 -10.08 -13.89
CA HIS A 315 9.38 -11.11 -12.94
C HIS A 315 10.49 -11.42 -11.92
N ILE A 316 10.11 -11.51 -10.65
CA ILE A 316 10.98 -11.94 -9.54
C ILE A 316 10.59 -13.37 -9.13
N PRO A 317 11.42 -14.38 -9.42
CA PRO A 317 11.16 -15.75 -8.96
C PRO A 317 11.04 -15.79 -7.43
N ILE A 318 10.13 -16.63 -6.91
CA ILE A 318 9.98 -16.75 -5.44
C ILE A 318 11.28 -17.14 -4.76
N ARG A 319 12.08 -18.00 -5.40
CA ARG A 319 13.37 -18.44 -4.89
C ARG A 319 14.31 -17.27 -4.63
N GLU A 320 14.36 -16.29 -5.54
CA GLU A 320 15.17 -15.08 -5.38
C GLU A 320 14.75 -14.28 -4.13
N SER A 321 13.43 -14.18 -3.86
CA SER A 321 12.93 -13.51 -2.67
C SER A 321 13.24 -14.27 -1.38
N LEU A 322 13.11 -15.60 -1.40
CA LEU A 322 13.43 -16.44 -0.24
C LEU A 322 14.92 -16.41 0.08
N ASP A 323 15.77 -16.51 -0.96
CA ASP A 323 17.22 -16.44 -0.81
C ASP A 323 17.65 -15.06 -0.26
N ALA A 324 16.98 -13.97 -0.65
CA ALA A 324 17.22 -12.63 -0.11
C ALA A 324 16.87 -12.53 1.37
N VAL A 325 15.76 -13.14 1.83
CA VAL A 325 15.41 -13.20 3.25
C VAL A 325 16.42 -14.03 4.04
N GLU A 326 16.80 -15.20 3.50
CA GLU A 326 17.77 -16.09 4.16
C GLU A 326 19.15 -15.44 4.31
N ALA A 327 19.56 -14.63 3.35
CA ALA A 327 20.87 -13.96 3.34
C ALA A 327 20.99 -12.84 4.39
N VAL A 328 19.88 -12.32 4.96
CA VAL A 328 19.94 -11.23 5.95
C VAL A 328 20.74 -11.63 7.19
N THR A 329 21.67 -10.78 7.62
CA THR A 329 22.50 -10.97 8.80
C THR A 329 22.12 -10.00 9.93
N HIS A 330 22.63 -10.25 11.14
CA HIS A 330 22.51 -9.32 12.28
C HIS A 330 23.10 -7.94 11.96
N ASP A 331 24.23 -7.93 11.26
CA ASP A 331 24.88 -6.68 10.87
C ASP A 331 24.05 -5.88 9.86
N ASP A 332 23.31 -6.54 8.96
CA ASP A 332 22.40 -5.88 8.05
C ASP A 332 21.23 -5.25 8.80
N VAL A 333 20.64 -5.96 9.76
CA VAL A 333 19.55 -5.45 10.61
C VAL A 333 20.02 -4.25 11.42
N ARG A 334 21.17 -4.33 12.09
CA ARG A 334 21.73 -3.23 12.88
C ARG A 334 22.06 -2.03 12.01
N ARG A 335 22.62 -2.25 10.84
CA ARG A 335 22.98 -1.21 9.88
C ARG A 335 21.76 -0.46 9.38
N VAL A 336 20.72 -1.16 8.93
CA VAL A 336 19.49 -0.54 8.44
C VAL A 336 18.73 0.17 9.55
N ALA A 337 18.70 -0.37 10.76
CA ALA A 337 18.13 0.30 11.93
C ALA A 337 18.85 1.62 12.22
N GLY A 338 20.19 1.60 12.26
CA GLY A 338 21.01 2.80 12.41
C GLY A 338 20.76 3.85 11.32
N GLN A 339 20.64 3.42 10.08
CA GLN A 339 20.35 4.30 8.94
C GLN A 339 18.97 4.97 9.06
N VAL A 340 17.93 4.19 9.32
CA VAL A 340 16.55 4.67 9.36
C VAL A 340 16.30 5.55 10.58
N PHE A 341 16.68 5.09 11.77
CA PHE A 341 16.35 5.78 13.02
C PHE A 341 17.30 6.94 13.39
N SER A 342 18.42 7.09 12.68
CA SER A 342 19.24 8.32 12.79
C SER A 342 18.64 9.53 12.06
N GLY A 343 17.66 9.30 11.18
CA GLY A 343 16.96 10.34 10.46
C GLY A 343 16.01 11.15 11.33
N SER A 344 15.49 12.25 10.76
CA SER A 344 14.46 13.04 11.41
C SER A 344 13.18 12.23 11.60
N ARG A 345 12.56 12.35 12.78
CA ARG A 345 11.28 11.75 13.12
C ARG A 345 10.13 12.74 12.95
N VAL A 346 9.03 12.27 12.41
CA VAL A 346 7.73 12.94 12.47
C VAL A 346 6.89 12.26 13.54
N THR A 347 6.19 13.05 14.33
CA THR A 347 5.20 12.59 15.30
C THR A 347 3.84 13.10 14.88
N SER A 348 2.88 12.21 14.74
CA SER A 348 1.47 12.55 14.55
C SER A 348 0.67 12.05 15.75
N LEU A 349 -0.18 12.92 16.29
CA LEU A 349 -1.05 12.64 17.43
C LEU A 349 -2.49 13.01 17.09
N VAL A 350 -3.40 12.11 17.40
CA VAL A 350 -4.85 12.37 17.39
C VAL A 350 -5.40 11.91 18.73
N GLY A 351 -6.01 12.82 19.50
CA GLY A 351 -6.45 12.48 20.84
C GLY A 351 -7.37 13.51 21.48
N PRO A 352 -7.78 13.29 22.74
CA PRO A 352 -8.60 14.24 23.48
C PRO A 352 -7.85 15.55 23.77
N ASP A 353 -8.61 16.56 24.25
CA ASP A 353 -8.07 17.85 24.69
C ASP A 353 -7.15 17.75 25.91
#